data_20a62f48c8c732bfd1e29b0777cde79f
#
_entry.id   20a62f48c8c732bfd1e29b0777cde79f
#
_cell.length_a   1.000
_cell.length_b   1.000
_cell.length_c   1.000
_cell.angle_alpha   90.00
_cell.angle_beta   90.00
_cell.angle_gamma   90.00
#
_symmetry.space_group_name_H-M   'P 1'
#
loop_
_entity.id
_entity.type
_entity.pdbx_description
1 polymer ?
#
loop_
_entity_poly.entity_id
_entity_poly.type
_entity_poly.pdbx_seq_one_letter_code
_entity_poly.pdbx_strand_id
1 'polypeptide(L)'
;AKLTTPLGIALIEDAAHALGGKDSEGNKVGACKYSLMSVLSFHPVKSITSAEGGMVVTNDEKVATLLCRYRSHGISRDPHLFEEAHLDEPWFYAQYELGFNYRLSDLHAVLGLSQLNRLHEFVSLRRGLAQRYNTLLDTLPVKKPIFDENSAWHLYMIEVPEHDRKRVFNQMRERGVGV
;
A
#
# COMPACT_ATOMS: atom_id res chain seq x y z
N ALA A 1 3.19 -7.96 16.45
CA ALA A 1 4.50 -7.75 17.12
C ALA A 1 4.59 -8.51 18.45
N LYS A 2 3.67 -8.34 19.43
CA LYS A 2 3.76 -9.02 20.75
C LYS A 2 3.92 -10.55 20.66
N LEU A 3 3.35 -11.18 19.65
CA LEU A 3 3.44 -12.63 19.40
C LEU A 3 4.65 -13.01 18.54
N THR A 4 5.07 -12.17 17.63
CA THR A 4 6.09 -12.47 16.62
C THR A 4 7.50 -12.12 17.07
N THR A 5 7.66 -10.98 17.76
CA THR A 5 8.98 -10.51 18.23
C THR A 5 9.71 -11.52 19.12
N PRO A 6 9.07 -12.17 20.13
CA PRO A 6 9.75 -13.17 20.95
C PRO A 6 10.22 -14.41 20.18
N LEU A 7 9.65 -14.65 19.01
CA LEU A 7 9.99 -15.79 18.13
C LEU A 7 10.98 -15.43 17.02
N GLY A 8 11.47 -14.18 16.99
CA GLY A 8 12.34 -13.69 15.91
C GLY A 8 11.66 -13.61 14.53
N ILE A 9 10.32 -13.60 14.49
CA ILE A 9 9.57 -13.57 13.24
C ILE A 9 9.37 -12.11 12.82
N ALA A 10 9.87 -11.75 11.63
CA ALA A 10 9.66 -10.44 11.04
C ALA A 10 8.18 -10.26 10.61
N LEU A 11 7.62 -9.13 10.97
CA LEU A 11 6.27 -8.74 10.55
C LEU A 11 6.37 -7.82 9.33
N ILE A 12 5.65 -8.17 8.26
CA ILE A 12 5.48 -7.33 7.06
C ILE A 12 4.02 -6.96 6.97
N GLU A 13 3.74 -5.66 6.81
CA GLU A 13 2.38 -5.16 6.62
C GLU A 13 2.04 -5.08 5.13
N ASP A 14 1.05 -5.84 4.67
CA ASP A 14 0.39 -5.56 3.41
C ASP A 14 -0.60 -4.41 3.61
N ALA A 15 -0.16 -3.20 3.33
CA ALA A 15 -0.93 -1.98 3.46
C ALA A 15 -1.45 -1.45 2.11
N ALA A 16 -1.55 -2.31 1.09
CA ALA A 16 -1.96 -1.94 -0.26
C ALA A 16 -3.35 -1.28 -0.32
N HIS A 17 -4.20 -1.47 0.69
CA HIS A 17 -5.54 -0.88 0.80
C HIS A 17 -5.67 0.15 1.94
N ALA A 18 -4.59 0.45 2.66
CA ALA A 18 -4.69 1.10 3.95
C ALA A 18 -4.06 2.50 4.01
N LEU A 19 -3.44 2.98 2.92
CA LEU A 19 -2.81 4.29 2.88
C LEU A 19 -3.80 5.41 3.27
N GLY A 20 -3.41 6.21 4.26
CA GLY A 20 -4.23 7.27 4.87
C GLY A 20 -5.04 6.81 6.08
N GLY A 21 -5.01 5.51 6.39
CA GLY A 21 -5.54 4.97 7.65
C GLY A 21 -4.58 5.12 8.82
N LYS A 22 -5.07 4.74 10.00
CA LYS A 22 -4.33 4.72 11.27
C LYS A 22 -4.64 3.44 12.03
N ASP A 23 -3.74 3.05 12.92
CA ASP A 23 -4.02 2.00 13.91
C ASP A 23 -4.84 2.56 15.11
N SER A 24 -5.19 1.68 16.05
CA SER A 24 -5.93 2.05 17.26
C SER A 24 -5.18 2.99 18.21
N GLU A 25 -3.87 3.15 18.03
CA GLU A 25 -3.03 4.07 18.81
C GLU A 25 -2.80 5.40 18.07
N GLY A 26 -3.38 5.58 16.87
CA GLY A 26 -3.24 6.77 16.05
C GLY A 26 -2.00 6.82 15.16
N ASN A 27 -1.19 5.75 15.11
CA ASN A 27 -0.05 5.69 14.21
C ASN A 27 -0.53 5.57 12.77
N LYS A 28 0.07 6.33 11.86
CA LYS A 28 -0.27 6.26 10.43
C LYS A 28 0.17 4.91 9.85
N VAL A 29 -0.64 4.36 8.96
CA VAL A 29 -0.25 3.23 8.14
C VAL A 29 1.03 3.56 7.37
N GLY A 30 1.99 2.64 7.36
CA GLY A 30 3.33 2.86 6.81
C GLY A 30 4.34 3.45 7.82
N ALA A 31 3.96 3.75 9.06
CA ALA A 31 4.90 4.20 10.09
C ALA A 31 5.86 3.11 10.56
N CYS A 32 5.58 1.84 10.23
CA CYS A 32 6.40 0.67 10.59
C CYS A 32 6.75 0.60 12.09
N LYS A 33 5.82 0.99 12.96
CA LYS A 33 6.04 0.99 14.42
C LYS A 33 6.23 -0.42 14.98
N TYR A 34 5.54 -1.39 14.38
CA TYR A 34 5.48 -2.77 14.85
C TYR A 34 5.92 -3.78 13.78
N SER A 35 6.24 -3.31 12.59
CA SER A 35 6.64 -4.12 11.44
C SER A 35 8.04 -3.78 10.97
N LEU A 36 8.68 -4.73 10.30
CA LEU A 36 9.95 -4.50 9.62
C LEU A 36 9.78 -3.58 8.42
N MET A 37 8.66 -3.76 7.69
CA MET A 37 8.32 -2.96 6.53
C MET A 37 6.81 -2.98 6.29
N SER A 38 6.33 -1.98 5.52
CA SER A 38 4.96 -1.89 5.06
C SER A 38 4.92 -1.68 3.55
N VAL A 39 4.03 -2.40 2.86
CA VAL A 39 3.91 -2.40 1.40
C VAL A 39 2.68 -1.61 0.99
N LEU A 40 2.86 -0.61 0.14
CA LEU A 40 1.82 0.28 -0.36
C LEU A 40 1.61 0.08 -1.87
N SER A 41 0.39 0.29 -2.35
CA SER A 41 0.04 0.21 -3.77
C SER A 41 -0.48 1.55 -4.27
N PHE A 42 -0.06 1.94 -5.48
CA PHE A 42 -0.49 3.14 -6.19
C PHE A 42 -1.19 2.83 -7.52
N HIS A 43 -1.76 1.62 -7.62
CA HIS A 43 -2.63 1.25 -8.74
C HIS A 43 -3.83 2.21 -8.84
N PRO A 44 -4.43 2.43 -10.04
CA PRO A 44 -5.51 3.42 -10.28
C PRO A 44 -6.69 3.37 -9.31
N VAL A 45 -7.04 2.19 -8.80
CA VAL A 45 -8.20 2.03 -7.89
C VAL A 45 -7.90 2.37 -6.44
N LYS A 46 -6.65 2.63 -6.06
CA LYS A 46 -6.24 2.83 -4.66
C LYS A 46 -6.60 4.23 -4.12
N SER A 47 -6.29 4.48 -2.85
CA SER A 47 -6.59 5.76 -2.20
C SER A 47 -5.93 6.95 -2.89
N ILE A 48 -4.74 6.75 -3.45
CA ILE A 48 -4.06 7.60 -4.43
C ILE A 48 -3.51 6.73 -5.54
N THR A 49 -3.19 7.34 -6.67
CA THR A 49 -2.61 6.61 -7.80
C THR A 49 -1.38 7.29 -8.37
N SER A 50 -0.47 6.48 -8.91
CA SER A 50 0.61 6.91 -9.80
C SER A 50 0.44 6.32 -11.21
N ALA A 51 -0.79 5.99 -11.62
CA ALA A 51 -1.18 5.13 -12.74
C ALA A 51 -0.79 3.67 -12.45
N GLU A 52 0.48 3.36 -12.39
CA GLU A 52 1.02 2.10 -11.86
C GLU A 52 2.13 2.40 -10.87
N GLY A 53 2.27 1.57 -9.85
CA GLY A 53 3.33 1.73 -8.87
C GLY A 53 2.99 1.18 -7.49
N GLY A 54 3.99 1.24 -6.65
CA GLY A 54 3.93 0.86 -5.24
C GLY A 54 5.16 1.36 -4.51
N MET A 55 5.15 1.19 -3.21
CA MET A 55 6.26 1.58 -2.35
C MET A 55 6.38 0.60 -1.19
N VAL A 56 7.60 0.29 -0.83
CA VAL A 56 7.91 -0.33 0.45
C VAL A 56 8.54 0.73 1.34
N VAL A 57 8.02 0.89 2.55
CA VAL A 57 8.56 1.78 3.57
C VAL A 57 9.09 0.97 4.75
N THR A 58 10.17 1.42 5.36
CA THR A 58 10.82 0.76 6.50
C THR A 58 11.59 1.79 7.33
N ASN A 59 11.79 1.50 8.61
CA ASN A 59 12.66 2.26 9.51
C ASN A 59 14.03 1.58 9.67
N ASP A 60 14.26 0.43 9.03
CA ASP A 60 15.53 -0.29 9.06
C ASP A 60 16.38 0.10 7.83
N GLU A 61 17.53 0.74 8.08
CA GLU A 61 18.43 1.23 7.03
C GLU A 61 19.03 0.11 6.17
N LYS A 62 19.31 -1.06 6.75
CA LYS A 62 19.83 -2.22 6.01
C LYS A 62 18.78 -2.76 5.06
N VAL A 63 17.54 -2.86 5.53
CA VAL A 63 16.40 -3.26 4.69
C VAL A 63 16.17 -2.25 3.58
N ALA A 64 16.20 -0.95 3.87
CA ALA A 64 16.06 0.11 2.86
C ALA A 64 17.13 0.01 1.77
N THR A 65 18.39 -0.16 2.15
CA THR A 65 19.52 -0.34 1.22
C THR A 65 19.32 -1.57 0.33
N LEU A 66 18.93 -2.70 0.92
CA LEU A 66 18.71 -3.94 0.18
C LEU A 66 17.54 -3.82 -0.80
N LEU A 67 16.43 -3.20 -0.39
CA LEU A 67 15.28 -2.93 -1.26
C LEU A 67 15.65 -2.02 -2.43
N CYS A 68 16.47 -1.00 -2.21
CA CYS A 68 16.96 -0.13 -3.28
C CYS A 68 17.82 -0.88 -4.30
N ARG A 69 18.64 -1.84 -3.85
CA ARG A 69 19.42 -2.72 -4.75
C ARG A 69 18.51 -3.66 -5.53
N TYR A 70 17.62 -4.38 -4.86
CA TYR A 70 16.67 -5.29 -5.53
C TYR A 70 15.80 -4.57 -6.56
N ARG A 71 15.34 -3.36 -6.26
CA ARG A 71 14.57 -2.53 -7.20
C ARG A 71 15.34 -2.19 -8.47
N SER A 72 16.69 -2.15 -8.41
CA SER A 72 17.57 -1.66 -9.46
C SER A 72 18.64 -2.69 -9.86
N HIS A 73 18.21 -3.87 -10.30
CA HIS A 73 19.03 -4.96 -10.83
C HIS A 73 20.03 -5.59 -9.83
N GLY A 74 19.92 -5.32 -8.53
CA GLY A 74 20.90 -5.78 -7.54
C GLY A 74 22.26 -5.08 -7.64
N ILE A 75 22.31 -3.92 -8.29
CA ILE A 75 23.54 -3.15 -8.57
C ILE A 75 23.82 -2.17 -7.43
N SER A 76 25.10 -2.01 -7.12
CA SER A 76 25.61 -0.93 -6.27
C SER A 76 26.76 -0.18 -6.94
N ARG A 77 26.84 1.12 -6.64
CA ARG A 77 27.97 2.00 -6.96
C ARG A 77 28.69 2.47 -5.69
N ASP A 78 28.42 1.83 -4.55
CA ASP A 78 29.05 2.15 -3.28
C ASP A 78 30.49 1.65 -3.27
N PRO A 79 31.50 2.56 -3.22
CA PRO A 79 32.92 2.17 -3.21
C PRO A 79 33.32 1.29 -2.03
N HIS A 80 32.58 1.36 -0.89
CA HIS A 80 32.84 0.52 0.28
C HIS A 80 32.56 -0.97 0.04
N LEU A 81 31.87 -1.29 -1.05
CA LEU A 81 31.58 -2.66 -1.47
C LEU A 81 32.53 -3.16 -2.57
N PHE A 82 33.44 -2.29 -3.08
CA PHE A 82 34.31 -2.63 -4.20
C PHE A 82 35.57 -3.32 -3.72
N GLU A 83 36.13 -4.15 -4.60
CA GLU A 83 37.51 -4.60 -4.46
C GLU A 83 38.49 -3.43 -4.67
N GLU A 84 39.67 -3.48 -4.05
CA GLU A 84 40.66 -2.42 -4.10
C GLU A 84 41.05 -2.03 -5.54
N ALA A 85 41.05 -3.00 -6.44
CA ALA A 85 41.36 -2.81 -7.87
C ALA A 85 40.42 -1.85 -8.62
N HIS A 86 39.22 -1.62 -8.09
CA HIS A 86 38.16 -0.83 -8.74
C HIS A 86 37.88 0.52 -8.06
N LEU A 87 38.61 0.85 -6.99
CA LEU A 87 38.37 2.09 -6.22
C LEU A 87 38.62 3.37 -7.02
N ASP A 88 39.56 3.34 -7.98
CA ASP A 88 39.91 4.48 -8.84
C ASP A 88 39.13 4.49 -10.16
N GLU A 89 38.14 3.65 -10.33
CA GLU A 89 37.34 3.54 -11.55
C GLU A 89 35.96 4.24 -11.39
N PRO A 90 35.79 5.51 -11.81
CA PRO A 90 34.57 6.28 -11.58
C PRO A 90 33.32 5.75 -12.35
N TRP A 91 33.56 4.90 -13.35
CA TRP A 91 32.49 4.22 -14.11
C TRP A 91 32.09 2.90 -13.51
N PHE A 92 32.85 2.36 -12.52
CA PHE A 92 32.61 1.01 -12.00
C PHE A 92 31.31 0.90 -11.23
N TYR A 93 30.65 -0.20 -11.38
CA TYR A 93 29.54 -0.70 -10.57
C TYR A 93 29.52 -2.23 -10.61
N ALA A 94 28.99 -2.83 -9.58
CA ALA A 94 28.88 -4.29 -9.52
C ALA A 94 27.48 -4.73 -9.15
N GLN A 95 27.10 -5.90 -9.64
CA GLN A 95 25.87 -6.59 -9.25
C GLN A 95 26.16 -7.51 -8.08
N TYR A 96 25.52 -7.29 -6.96
CA TYR A 96 25.70 -8.09 -5.73
C TYR A 96 24.58 -9.07 -5.50
N GLU A 97 23.38 -8.77 -5.99
CA GLU A 97 22.20 -9.62 -5.88
C GLU A 97 21.51 -9.78 -7.24
N LEU A 98 20.73 -10.83 -7.35
CA LEU A 98 19.79 -10.99 -8.48
C LEU A 98 18.57 -10.12 -8.26
N GLY A 99 18.61 -8.89 -8.80
CA GLY A 99 17.55 -7.88 -8.63
C GLY A 99 16.65 -7.75 -9.85
N PHE A 100 15.67 -6.84 -9.72
CA PHE A 100 14.63 -6.59 -10.71
C PHE A 100 14.77 -5.19 -11.32
N ASN A 101 14.01 -4.91 -12.36
CA ASN A 101 13.78 -3.55 -12.84
C ASN A 101 12.43 -3.05 -12.33
N TYR A 102 12.37 -2.66 -11.06
CA TYR A 102 11.16 -2.22 -10.36
C TYR A 102 11.22 -0.73 -9.98
N ARG A 103 11.94 0.05 -10.79
CA ARG A 103 12.02 1.49 -10.59
C ARG A 103 10.72 2.17 -10.99
N LEU A 104 10.18 3.02 -10.12
CA LEU A 104 9.10 3.94 -10.46
C LEU A 104 9.66 5.01 -11.40
N SER A 105 9.01 5.28 -12.53
CA SER A 105 9.43 6.36 -13.42
C SER A 105 9.09 7.73 -12.82
N ASP A 106 9.82 8.77 -13.23
CA ASP A 106 9.58 10.14 -12.74
C ASP A 106 8.16 10.63 -13.08
N LEU A 107 7.61 10.23 -14.23
CA LEU A 107 6.22 10.55 -14.60
C LEU A 107 5.21 9.97 -13.60
N HIS A 108 5.38 8.71 -13.24
CA HIS A 108 4.55 8.07 -12.22
C HIS A 108 4.76 8.69 -10.83
N ALA A 109 6.02 9.01 -10.49
CA ALA A 109 6.35 9.63 -9.21
C ALA A 109 5.71 11.01 -9.06
N VAL A 110 5.76 11.86 -10.09
CA VAL A 110 5.13 13.20 -10.09
C VAL A 110 3.62 13.09 -9.93
N LEU A 111 2.97 12.15 -10.65
CA LEU A 111 1.53 11.91 -10.50
C LEU A 111 1.22 11.46 -9.07
N GLY A 112 1.95 10.48 -8.55
CA GLY A 112 1.78 9.98 -7.18
C GLY A 112 1.95 11.08 -6.13
N LEU A 113 2.96 11.95 -6.29
CA LEU A 113 3.21 13.08 -5.39
C LEU A 113 2.06 14.09 -5.43
N SER A 114 1.54 14.42 -6.61
CA SER A 114 0.37 15.28 -6.79
C SER A 114 -0.86 14.72 -6.07
N GLN A 115 -1.09 13.41 -6.20
CA GLN A 115 -2.20 12.72 -5.52
C GLN A 115 -2.00 12.67 -4.00
N LEU A 116 -0.77 12.43 -3.53
CA LEU A 116 -0.42 12.35 -2.12
C LEU A 116 -0.75 13.66 -1.38
N ASN A 117 -0.55 14.80 -2.00
CA ASN A 117 -0.91 16.10 -1.43
C ASN A 117 -2.42 16.24 -1.13
N ARG A 118 -3.26 15.45 -1.79
CA ARG A 118 -4.71 15.41 -1.63
C ARG A 118 -5.20 14.21 -0.83
N LEU A 119 -4.32 13.35 -0.32
CA LEU A 119 -4.70 12.12 0.38
C LEU A 119 -5.69 12.36 1.52
N HIS A 120 -5.47 13.41 2.31
CA HIS A 120 -6.35 13.73 3.45
C HIS A 120 -7.77 14.06 2.99
N GLU A 121 -7.92 14.85 1.93
CA GLU A 121 -9.20 15.16 1.30
C GLU A 121 -9.91 13.89 0.83
N PHE A 122 -9.20 13.04 0.08
CA PHE A 122 -9.76 11.79 -0.45
C PHE A 122 -10.22 10.83 0.66
N VAL A 123 -9.43 10.67 1.71
CA VAL A 123 -9.79 9.81 2.85
C VAL A 123 -11.00 10.38 3.59
N SER A 124 -11.08 11.69 3.79
CA SER A 124 -12.24 12.34 4.41
C SER A 124 -13.53 12.11 3.63
N LEU A 125 -13.49 12.30 2.30
CA LEU A 125 -14.63 12.03 1.42
C LEU A 125 -15.07 10.56 1.47
N ARG A 126 -14.11 9.61 1.45
CA ARG A 126 -14.40 8.17 1.55
C ARG A 126 -15.05 7.81 2.88
N ARG A 127 -14.61 8.37 3.99
CA ARG A 127 -15.25 8.19 5.31
C ARG A 127 -16.70 8.69 5.31
N GLY A 128 -16.93 9.88 4.77
CA GLY A 128 -18.28 10.43 4.63
C GLY A 128 -19.19 9.54 3.78
N LEU A 129 -18.67 8.98 2.67
CA LEU A 129 -19.41 8.03 1.84
C LEU A 129 -19.71 6.73 2.58
N ALA A 130 -18.73 6.16 3.30
CA ALA A 130 -18.93 4.95 4.10
C ALA A 130 -20.00 5.15 5.18
N GLN A 131 -19.98 6.29 5.85
CA GLN A 131 -20.99 6.65 6.85
C GLN A 131 -22.38 6.79 6.22
N ARG A 132 -22.46 7.42 5.05
CA ARG A 132 -23.72 7.52 4.28
C ARG A 132 -24.24 6.15 3.87
N TYR A 133 -23.38 5.25 3.39
CA TYR A 133 -23.79 3.86 3.11
C TYR A 133 -24.30 3.15 4.35
N ASN A 134 -23.66 3.29 5.50
CA ASN A 134 -24.14 2.70 6.75
C ASN A 134 -25.58 3.12 7.07
N THR A 135 -25.91 4.40 6.86
CA THR A 135 -27.26 4.91 7.08
C THR A 135 -28.24 4.39 6.02
N LEU A 136 -27.90 4.45 4.74
CA LEU A 136 -28.79 4.08 3.65
C LEU A 136 -29.10 2.57 3.60
N LEU A 137 -28.16 1.75 4.04
CA LEU A 137 -28.26 0.29 4.02
C LEU A 137 -28.81 -0.30 5.33
N ASP A 138 -29.19 0.54 6.31
CA ASP A 138 -29.54 0.08 7.65
C ASP A 138 -30.78 -0.82 7.68
N THR A 139 -31.73 -0.57 6.79
CA THR A 139 -32.97 -1.32 6.69
C THR A 139 -32.92 -2.51 5.71
N LEU A 140 -31.81 -2.69 5.01
CA LEU A 140 -31.67 -3.75 4.02
C LEU A 140 -31.11 -5.03 4.64
N PRO A 141 -31.50 -6.22 4.12
CA PRO A 141 -31.03 -7.51 4.61
C PRO A 141 -29.60 -7.81 4.12
N VAL A 142 -28.66 -6.90 4.40
CA VAL A 142 -27.25 -7.03 4.06
C VAL A 142 -26.40 -6.84 5.30
N LYS A 143 -25.28 -7.56 5.38
CA LYS A 143 -24.30 -7.33 6.45
C LYS A 143 -23.33 -6.25 6.00
N LYS A 144 -23.25 -5.20 6.78
CA LYS A 144 -22.35 -4.05 6.54
C LYS A 144 -20.99 -4.28 7.21
N PRO A 145 -19.90 -3.66 6.71
CA PRO A 145 -18.64 -3.65 7.42
C PRO A 145 -18.77 -2.89 8.75
N ILE A 146 -17.97 -3.26 9.73
CA ILE A 146 -17.85 -2.50 10.98
C ILE A 146 -17.23 -1.13 10.62
N PHE A 147 -17.92 -0.06 11.03
CA PHE A 147 -17.40 1.30 10.78
C PHE A 147 -16.20 1.58 11.69
N ASP A 148 -15.10 2.00 11.09
CA ASP A 148 -13.88 2.41 11.78
C ASP A 148 -13.44 3.78 11.24
N GLU A 149 -13.39 4.77 12.13
CA GLU A 149 -12.96 6.13 11.80
C GLU A 149 -11.48 6.21 11.39
N ASN A 150 -10.66 5.25 11.80
CA ASN A 150 -9.26 5.16 11.45
C ASN A 150 -9.00 4.53 10.08
N SER A 151 -10.00 3.86 9.51
CA SER A 151 -9.90 3.26 8.17
C SER A 151 -9.80 4.33 7.07
N ALA A 152 -9.00 4.04 6.04
CA ALA A 152 -8.96 4.82 4.79
C ALA A 152 -10.17 4.57 3.87
N TRP A 153 -10.98 3.57 4.19
CA TRP A 153 -12.19 3.20 3.43
C TRP A 153 -11.94 3.05 1.93
N HIS A 154 -10.90 2.28 1.61
CA HIS A 154 -10.59 1.97 0.21
C HIS A 154 -11.74 1.24 -0.49
N LEU A 155 -12.35 0.28 0.21
CA LEU A 155 -13.54 -0.47 -0.22
C LEU A 155 -14.63 -0.38 0.84
N TYR A 156 -15.88 -0.43 0.40
CA TYR A 156 -17.04 -0.63 1.26
C TYR A 156 -17.74 -1.93 0.83
N MET A 157 -17.42 -3.02 1.51
CA MET A 157 -17.92 -4.36 1.17
C MET A 157 -19.17 -4.70 1.97
N ILE A 158 -20.20 -5.15 1.28
CA ILE A 158 -21.39 -5.72 1.90
C ILE A 158 -21.43 -7.23 1.68
N GLU A 159 -21.97 -7.96 2.66
CA GLU A 159 -22.24 -9.38 2.49
C GLU A 159 -23.73 -9.57 2.23
N VAL A 160 -24.05 -10.38 1.25
CA VAL A 160 -25.41 -10.82 0.90
C VAL A 160 -25.49 -12.33 1.00
N PRO A 161 -26.68 -12.94 1.21
CA PRO A 161 -26.83 -14.38 1.18
C PRO A 161 -26.26 -14.98 -0.12
N GLU A 162 -25.57 -16.11 -0.03
CA GLU A 162 -24.86 -16.74 -1.15
C GLU A 162 -25.75 -16.95 -2.37
N HIS A 163 -26.99 -17.45 -2.14
CA HIS A 163 -27.98 -17.70 -3.19
C HIS A 163 -28.46 -16.42 -3.90
N ASP A 164 -28.34 -15.26 -3.28
CA ASP A 164 -28.70 -13.95 -3.84
C ASP A 164 -27.56 -13.25 -4.57
N ARG A 165 -26.31 -13.63 -4.33
CA ARG A 165 -25.13 -12.89 -4.83
C ARG A 165 -25.18 -12.65 -6.35
N LYS A 166 -25.45 -13.68 -7.14
CA LYS A 166 -25.51 -13.57 -8.61
C LYS A 166 -26.63 -12.61 -9.06
N ARG A 167 -27.81 -12.73 -8.43
CA ARG A 167 -28.96 -11.89 -8.72
C ARG A 167 -28.67 -10.42 -8.40
N VAL A 168 -28.18 -10.15 -7.20
CA VAL A 168 -27.83 -8.79 -6.74
C VAL A 168 -26.75 -8.19 -7.64
N PHE A 169 -25.68 -8.92 -7.94
CA PHE A 169 -24.62 -8.48 -8.84
C PHE A 169 -25.16 -8.05 -10.21
N ASN A 170 -25.96 -8.90 -10.85
CA ASN A 170 -26.50 -8.61 -12.18
C ASN A 170 -27.43 -7.38 -12.14
N GLN A 171 -28.34 -7.31 -11.16
CA GLN A 171 -29.26 -6.18 -11.02
C GLN A 171 -28.55 -4.85 -10.76
N MET A 172 -27.45 -4.84 -9.99
CA MET A 172 -26.67 -3.65 -9.78
C MET A 172 -26.00 -3.18 -11.06
N ARG A 173 -25.40 -4.10 -11.82
CA ARG A 173 -24.80 -3.77 -13.13
C ARG A 173 -25.81 -3.27 -14.15
N GLU A 174 -26.98 -3.89 -14.27
CA GLU A 174 -28.08 -3.44 -15.11
C GLU A 174 -28.53 -2.01 -14.78
N ARG A 175 -28.39 -1.60 -13.51
CA ARG A 175 -28.70 -0.25 -13.04
C ARG A 175 -27.50 0.73 -13.12
N GLY A 176 -26.42 0.34 -13.77
CA GLY A 176 -25.23 1.17 -13.96
C GLY A 176 -24.30 1.27 -12.75
N VAL A 177 -24.46 0.40 -11.75
CA VAL A 177 -23.55 0.34 -10.58
C VAL A 177 -22.43 -0.64 -10.88
N GLY A 178 -21.19 -0.14 -10.84
CA GLY A 178 -19.98 -0.98 -10.95
C GLY A 178 -19.74 -1.78 -9.67
N VAL A 179 -19.83 -3.10 -9.73
CA VAL A 179 -19.62 -4.05 -8.64
C VAL A 179 -18.75 -5.21 -9.11
#